data_ecbd4d466c37932f51affb263fbfd203
#
_entry.id   ecbd4d466c37932f51affb263fbfd203
#
_cell.length_a   1.000
_cell.length_b   1.000
_cell.length_c   1.000
_cell.angle_alpha   90.00
_cell.angle_beta   90.00
_cell.angle_gamma   90.00
#
_symmetry.space_group_name_H-M   'P 1'
#
loop_
_entity.id
_entity.type
_entity.pdbx_description
1 polymer ?
#
loop_
_entity_poly.entity_id
_entity_poly.type
_entity_poly.pdbx_seq_one_letter_code
_entity_poly.pdbx_strand_id
1 'polypeptide(L)'
;MAKRKETVKRVIDGDTFTTTSRKHPVRLANVDAPEKRTKGGPAATKALKNLISGQKVEVDTVARDKYRRAVAKVKVDGKSVNNAMNKKLKK
;
A
#
# COMPACT_ATOMS: atom_id res chain seq x y z
N MET A 1 -11.47 9.09 9.25
CA MET A 1 -12.41 8.62 9.21
C MET A 1 -12.99 8.01 8.08
N ALA A 2 -12.63 8.11 6.96
CA ALA A 2 -13.27 7.54 5.88
C ALA A 2 -12.66 6.23 5.49
N LYS A 3 -13.24 5.17 5.93
CA LYS A 3 -12.90 3.84 5.48
C LYS A 3 -13.66 3.60 4.20
N ARG A 4 -12.96 3.29 3.15
CA ARG A 4 -13.58 3.04 1.85
C ARG A 4 -13.00 1.76 1.27
N LYS A 5 -13.85 0.98 0.61
CA LYS A 5 -13.37 -0.17 -0.14
C LYS A 5 -13.02 0.28 -1.55
N GLU A 6 -11.82 -0.03 -1.98
CA GLU A 6 -11.33 0.41 -3.28
C GLU A 6 -10.62 -0.76 -3.97
N THR A 7 -10.75 -0.82 -5.28
CA THR A 7 -10.09 -1.87 -6.06
C THR A 7 -8.67 -1.42 -6.41
N VAL A 8 -7.71 -2.25 -6.09
CA VAL A 8 -6.31 -1.96 -6.40
C VAL A 8 -6.11 -2.06 -7.90
N LYS A 9 -5.60 -0.98 -8.51
CA LYS A 9 -5.33 -0.94 -9.92
C LYS A 9 -3.91 -1.38 -10.23
N ARG A 10 -2.94 -0.88 -9.47
CA ARG A 10 -1.55 -1.10 -9.76
C ARG A 10 -0.70 -0.90 -8.51
N VAL A 11 0.29 -1.75 -8.32
CA VAL A 11 1.27 -1.57 -7.25
C VAL A 11 2.49 -0.87 -7.82
N ILE A 12 2.89 0.23 -7.22
CA ILE A 12 4.02 1.04 -7.69
C ILE A 12 5.32 0.55 -7.06
N ASP A 13 5.34 0.41 -5.74
CA ASP A 13 6.47 -0.16 -5.02
C ASP A 13 5.97 -0.82 -3.73
N GLY A 14 6.87 -1.16 -2.82
CA GLY A 14 6.50 -1.97 -1.64
C GLY A 14 5.61 -1.29 -0.62
N ASP A 15 5.37 0.02 -0.75
CA ASP A 15 4.51 0.74 0.19
C ASP A 15 3.52 1.67 -0.50
N THR A 16 3.41 1.59 -1.83
CA THR A 16 2.56 2.52 -2.60
C THR A 16 1.82 1.80 -3.72
N PHE A 17 0.53 2.10 -3.85
CA PHE A 17 -0.29 1.51 -4.91
C PHE A 17 -1.36 2.51 -5.35
N THR A 18 -1.97 2.23 -6.50
CA THR A 18 -3.08 3.05 -7.00
C THR A 18 -4.37 2.25 -6.98
N THR A 19 -5.49 2.96 -6.92
CA THR A 19 -6.81 2.34 -7.01
C THR A 19 -7.58 2.93 -8.17
N THR A 20 -8.65 2.25 -8.57
CA THR A 20 -9.46 2.69 -9.70
C THR A 20 -10.25 3.95 -9.38
N SER A 21 -10.47 4.27 -8.12
CA SER A 21 -11.30 5.39 -7.71
C SER A 21 -10.53 6.62 -7.26
N ARG A 22 -9.20 6.56 -7.22
CA ARG A 22 -8.40 7.70 -6.75
C ARG A 22 -7.50 8.25 -7.84
N LYS A 23 -7.35 9.56 -7.82
CA LYS A 23 -6.46 10.25 -8.74
C LYS A 23 -5.00 10.10 -8.32
N HIS A 24 -4.73 10.10 -7.01
CA HIS A 24 -3.37 10.00 -6.48
C HIS A 24 -3.13 8.67 -5.77
N PRO A 25 -1.89 8.19 -5.72
CA PRO A 25 -1.60 6.91 -5.08
C PRO A 25 -1.90 6.88 -3.59
N VAL A 26 -2.01 5.67 -3.05
CA VAL A 26 -2.14 5.41 -1.62
C VAL A 26 -0.82 4.89 -1.11
N ARG A 27 -0.31 5.47 -0.02
CA ARG A 27 0.90 5.02 0.63
C ARG A 27 0.55 4.36 1.96
N LEU A 28 1.13 3.21 2.24
CA LEU A 28 0.87 2.51 3.49
C LEU A 28 1.48 3.27 4.67
N ALA A 29 0.66 3.59 5.66
CA ALA A 29 1.12 4.29 6.87
C ALA A 29 2.10 3.41 7.65
N ASN A 30 3.18 4.00 8.14
CA ASN A 30 4.18 3.31 8.97
C ASN A 30 4.88 2.13 8.27
N VAL A 31 4.87 2.09 6.95
CA VAL A 31 5.60 1.11 6.17
C VAL A 31 6.65 1.85 5.35
N ASP A 32 7.91 1.46 5.50
CA ASP A 32 9.01 2.11 4.80
C ASP A 32 9.72 1.08 3.95
N ALA A 33 9.25 0.88 2.74
CA ALA A 33 9.79 -0.12 1.84
C ALA A 33 10.93 0.46 1.00
N PRO A 34 11.91 -0.35 0.58
CA PRO A 34 12.93 0.10 -0.35
C PRO A 34 12.29 0.55 -1.65
N GLU A 35 12.84 1.60 -2.25
CA GLU A 35 12.35 2.06 -3.53
C GLU A 35 12.54 1.00 -4.61
N LYS A 36 11.66 1.03 -5.59
CA LYS A 36 11.63 0.03 -6.66
C LYS A 36 12.98 -0.19 -7.34
N ARG A 37 13.77 0.86 -7.49
CA ARG A 37 15.06 0.79 -8.17
C ARG A 37 16.23 0.40 -7.28
N THR A 38 16.00 0.22 -5.98
CA THR A 38 17.07 -0.11 -5.05
C THR A 38 17.09 -1.60 -4.77
N LYS A 39 18.17 -2.05 -4.16
CA LYS A 39 18.27 -3.44 -3.73
C LYS A 39 17.13 -3.73 -2.75
N GLY A 40 16.42 -4.80 -2.98
CA GLY A 40 15.27 -5.15 -2.16
C GLY A 40 13.96 -4.52 -2.62
N GLY A 41 14.01 -3.49 -3.47
CA GLY A 41 12.80 -2.83 -3.99
C GLY A 41 11.90 -3.76 -4.77
N PRO A 42 12.41 -4.49 -5.77
CA PRO A 42 11.57 -5.41 -6.55
C PRO A 42 10.93 -6.50 -5.70
N ALA A 43 11.65 -7.02 -4.71
CA ALA A 43 11.10 -8.04 -3.82
C ALA A 43 9.97 -7.46 -2.96
N ALA A 44 10.14 -6.24 -2.44
CA ALA A 44 9.10 -5.57 -1.65
C ALA A 44 7.87 -5.27 -2.51
N THR A 45 8.08 -4.82 -3.74
CA THR A 45 6.99 -4.55 -4.68
C THR A 45 6.21 -5.83 -4.98
N LYS A 46 6.92 -6.92 -5.23
CA LYS A 46 6.30 -8.21 -5.50
C LYS A 46 5.52 -8.72 -4.30
N ALA A 47 6.05 -8.52 -3.09
CA ALA A 47 5.37 -8.92 -1.87
C ALA A 47 4.02 -8.19 -1.74
N LEU A 48 4.00 -6.89 -1.99
CA LEU A 48 2.76 -6.13 -1.93
C LEU A 48 1.81 -6.57 -3.04
N LYS A 49 2.30 -6.79 -4.26
CA LYS A 49 1.46 -7.29 -5.35
C LYS A 49 0.79 -8.60 -4.97
N ASN A 50 1.52 -9.51 -4.34
CA ASN A 50 0.96 -10.80 -3.93
C ASN A 50 -0.16 -10.65 -2.90
N LEU A 51 -0.12 -9.61 -2.10
CA LEU A 51 -1.14 -9.38 -1.08
C LEU A 51 -2.39 -8.70 -1.62
N ILE A 52 -2.24 -7.75 -2.53
CA ILE A 52 -3.37 -6.87 -2.87
C ILE A 52 -3.67 -6.71 -4.36
N SER A 53 -2.85 -7.24 -5.26
CA SER A 53 -3.06 -7.01 -6.70
C SER A 53 -4.44 -7.47 -7.15
N GLY A 54 -5.20 -6.57 -7.75
CA GLY A 54 -6.55 -6.88 -8.23
C GLY A 54 -7.58 -7.06 -7.14
N GLN A 55 -7.19 -6.91 -5.88
CA GLN A 55 -8.10 -7.11 -4.74
C GLN A 55 -8.84 -5.83 -4.40
N LYS A 56 -9.97 -6.00 -3.73
CA LYS A 56 -10.69 -4.88 -3.15
C LYS A 56 -10.16 -4.73 -1.73
N VAL A 57 -9.66 -3.56 -1.39
CA VAL A 57 -9.07 -3.31 -0.09
C VAL A 57 -9.82 -2.21 0.65
N GLU A 58 -9.78 -2.25 1.97
CA GLU A 58 -10.35 -1.20 2.80
C GLU A 58 -9.25 -0.17 3.06
N VAL A 59 -9.49 1.07 2.70
CA VAL A 59 -8.51 2.16 2.84
C VAL A 59 -9.01 3.14 3.89
N ASP A 60 -8.25 3.28 4.98
CA ASP A 60 -8.54 4.23 6.05
C ASP A 60 -7.46 5.31 6.04
N THR A 61 -7.74 6.42 5.37
CA THR A 61 -6.77 7.50 5.21
C THR A 61 -6.55 8.20 6.55
N VAL A 62 -5.30 8.28 6.98
CA VAL A 62 -4.95 8.93 8.26
C VAL A 62 -4.21 10.24 8.05
N ALA A 63 -3.65 10.47 6.88
CA ALA A 63 -2.91 11.70 6.59
C ALA A 63 -2.71 11.84 5.08
N ARG A 64 -2.12 12.97 4.66
CA ARG A 64 -1.67 13.13 3.29
C ARG A 64 -0.24 13.62 3.32
N ASP A 65 0.58 13.10 2.43
CA ASP A 65 1.97 13.53 2.39
C ASP A 65 2.14 14.69 1.40
N LYS A 66 3.36 15.20 1.29
CA LYS A 66 3.65 16.34 0.43
C LYS A 66 3.50 16.04 -1.07
N TYR A 67 3.39 14.76 -1.44
CA TYR A 67 3.18 14.36 -2.82
C TYR A 67 1.71 14.08 -3.09
N ARG A 68 0.83 14.50 -2.20
CA ARG A 68 -0.63 14.31 -2.30
C ARG A 68 -1.07 12.85 -2.22
N ARG A 69 -0.20 11.95 -1.80
CA ARG A 69 -0.59 10.56 -1.59
C ARG A 69 -1.39 10.45 -0.30
N ALA A 70 -2.43 9.61 -0.33
CA ALA A 70 -3.15 9.31 0.90
C ALA A 70 -2.31 8.35 1.73
N VAL A 71 -1.95 8.73 2.93
CA VAL A 71 -1.24 7.85 3.85
C VAL A 71 -2.31 7.11 4.64
N ALA A 72 -2.34 5.81 4.53
CA ALA A 72 -3.49 5.05 4.99
C ALA A 72 -3.15 3.74 5.68
N LYS A 73 -4.08 3.30 6.52
CA LYS A 73 -4.11 1.94 7.03
C LYS A 73 -4.96 1.14 6.07
N VAL A 74 -4.45 0.04 5.56
CA VAL A 74 -5.09 -0.73 4.50
C VAL A 74 -5.32 -2.17 4.98
N LYS A 75 -6.50 -2.69 4.69
CA LYS A 75 -6.85 -4.07 5.03
C LYS A 75 -7.38 -4.80 3.80
N VAL A 76 -7.06 -6.08 3.70
CA VAL A 76 -7.63 -6.96 2.70
C VAL A 76 -8.17 -8.18 3.45
N ASP A 77 -9.44 -8.49 3.24
CA ASP A 77 -10.12 -9.59 3.93
C ASP A 77 -9.95 -9.54 5.46
N GLY A 78 -10.00 -8.33 6.02
CA GLY A 78 -9.86 -8.13 7.46
C GLY A 78 -8.46 -8.18 8.01
N LYS A 79 -7.46 -8.39 7.15
CA LYS A 79 -6.06 -8.47 7.56
C LYS A 79 -5.32 -7.19 7.21
N SER A 80 -4.51 -6.68 8.15
CA SER A 80 -3.76 -5.45 7.93
C SER A 80 -2.64 -5.67 6.92
N VAL A 81 -2.70 -4.98 5.80
CA VAL A 81 -1.64 -4.98 4.79
C VAL A 81 -0.39 -4.29 5.34
N ASN A 82 -0.59 -3.22 6.11
CA ASN A 82 0.52 -2.49 6.74
C ASN A 82 1.35 -3.42 7.63
N ASN A 83 0.69 -4.17 8.49
CA ASN A 83 1.37 -5.11 9.37
C ASN A 83 2.04 -6.23 8.60
N ALA A 84 1.37 -6.75 7.58
CA ALA A 84 1.94 -7.83 6.77
C ALA A 84 3.21 -7.36 6.06
N MET A 85 3.19 -6.14 5.49
CA MET A 85 4.37 -5.60 4.83
C MET A 85 5.51 -5.32 5.81
N ASN A 86 5.19 -4.78 6.99
CA ASN A 86 6.21 -4.54 7.99
C ASN A 86 6.89 -5.85 8.43
N LYS A 87 6.11 -6.92 8.51
CA LYS A 87 6.66 -8.21 8.85
C LYS A 87 7.60 -8.72 7.77
N LYS A 88 7.22 -8.56 6.51
CA LYS A 88 8.06 -8.99 5.39
C LYS A 88 9.32 -8.14 5.22
N LEU A 89 9.26 -6.87 5.56
CA LEU A 89 10.40 -5.97 5.45
C LEU A 89 11.33 -6.02 6.66
N LYS A 90 10.89 -6.67 7.73
CA LYS A 90 11.69 -6.78 8.93
C LYS A 90 12.80 -7.79 8.71
N LYS A 91 13.98 -7.46 9.14
CA LYS A 91 15.13 -8.35 8.99
C LYS A 91 15.30 -9.24 10.19
#